data_ccfc3b794c289a39fc75be3f3fae88de
#
_entry.id   ccfc3b794c289a39fc75be3f3fae88de
#
_cell.length_a   1.000
_cell.length_b   1.000
_cell.length_c   1.000
_cell.angle_alpha   90.00
_cell.angle_beta   90.00
_cell.angle_gamma   90.00
#
_symmetry.space_group_name_H-M   'P 1'
#
loop_
_entity.id
_entity.type
_entity.pdbx_description
1 polymer ?
#
loop_
_entity_poly.entity_id
_entity_poly.type
_entity_poly.pdbx_seq_one_letter_code
_entity_poly.pdbx_strand_id
1 'polypeptide(L)'
;MPSGSGPGPQEDTTRVRSPLEQHLLLEEGASPFEIGEILEETYEIRALLGAGGMGWVYEARDRWLNRTVALKVSRNVPGAPMLLQEAQALAAISSSHVVTVYALGHHRGAQYLVMERIYGVSLEAHLARRRADDQFTIPEALDLLARVADGLAAVHSAGIAHWDVKPANVMLAPRDRIVLLDFGIFVAEVGAAMAPLFRGTPSYTAPEMVSGTVQPGQAKLVDVYALGILAFEVLTGRVPFHGDNVVQVWNQHMTAAPPDLRTLRPDAPEPLCALIEEMLAKDARDRPQYIEDVAAQFRQARTQRPAPAPPERLSILVVDDDPAMVGLLEAIILETLPGADVRSAGSGEAALAAFRERPVRLCFLDLHLPDMTGIDLCLQLRGTHLAEKCRIVPVSGTAEAHDRRLLLQLGLTTFIEKRTDLPGKIGKVVRETADMMAHRAIGSR
;
A
#
# COMPACT_ATOMS: atom_id res chain seq x y z
N MET A 1 12.62 -22.07 68.97
CA MET A 1 12.34 -21.38 67.76
C MET A 1 12.78 -22.26 66.61
N PRO A 2 11.91 -22.79 65.78
CA PRO A 2 11.89 -22.43 64.40
C PRO A 2 10.46 -22.24 63.87
N SER A 3 10.35 -21.24 62.98
CA SER A 3 9.17 -20.80 62.27
C SER A 3 8.79 -21.77 61.16
N GLY A 4 7.59 -22.33 61.20
CA GLY A 4 7.02 -23.12 60.10
C GLY A 4 6.50 -22.22 59.01
N SER A 5 6.98 -22.44 57.80
CA SER A 5 6.41 -21.95 56.55
C SER A 5 5.38 -22.95 56.04
N GLY A 6 4.10 -22.61 56.08
CA GLY A 6 3.01 -23.37 55.44
C GLY A 6 3.07 -23.28 53.93
N PRO A 7 2.61 -24.30 53.21
CA PRO A 7 2.53 -24.26 51.76
C PRO A 7 1.44 -23.28 51.30
N GLY A 8 1.76 -22.45 50.27
CA GLY A 8 0.82 -21.57 49.62
C GLY A 8 -0.30 -22.36 48.90
N PRO A 9 -1.42 -21.72 48.57
CA PRO A 9 -2.55 -22.40 47.99
C PRO A 9 -2.17 -22.97 46.62
N GLN A 10 -2.29 -24.28 46.46
CA GLN A 10 -2.30 -24.95 45.16
C GLN A 10 -3.55 -24.52 44.41
N GLU A 11 -3.41 -23.84 43.29
CA GLU A 11 -4.53 -23.59 42.37
C GLU A 11 -5.08 -24.93 41.89
N ASP A 12 -6.33 -25.15 42.21
CA ASP A 12 -7.12 -26.32 41.79
C ASP A 12 -7.42 -26.23 40.28
N THR A 13 -6.65 -26.92 39.46
CA THR A 13 -6.71 -26.91 38.00
C THR A 13 -7.90 -27.67 37.40
N THR A 14 -8.87 -28.14 38.22
CA THR A 14 -10.00 -28.94 37.79
C THR A 14 -11.37 -28.25 37.88
N ARG A 15 -11.40 -26.95 38.13
CA ARG A 15 -12.67 -26.24 38.23
C ARG A 15 -13.28 -25.99 36.84
N VAL A 16 -14.30 -26.78 36.46
CA VAL A 16 -15.15 -26.53 35.29
C VAL A 16 -15.81 -25.17 35.45
N ARG A 17 -15.42 -24.21 34.66
CA ARG A 17 -15.96 -22.84 34.66
C ARG A 17 -17.45 -22.87 34.28
N SER A 18 -18.26 -22.04 34.93
CA SER A 18 -19.68 -21.92 34.57
C SER A 18 -19.88 -21.30 33.18
N PRO A 19 -21.01 -21.55 32.49
CA PRO A 19 -21.31 -20.90 31.22
C PRO A 19 -21.27 -19.36 31.29
N LEU A 20 -21.60 -18.79 32.44
CA LEU A 20 -21.56 -17.35 32.68
C LEU A 20 -20.12 -16.83 32.79
N GLU A 21 -19.24 -17.55 33.49
CA GLU A 21 -17.81 -17.19 33.62
C GLU A 21 -17.09 -17.34 32.26
N GLN A 22 -17.51 -18.32 31.44
CA GLN A 22 -17.01 -18.48 30.06
C GLN A 22 -17.47 -17.32 29.16
N HIS A 23 -18.73 -16.88 29.31
CA HIS A 23 -19.28 -15.75 28.56
C HIS A 23 -18.58 -14.43 28.93
N LEU A 24 -18.33 -14.18 30.21
CA LEU A 24 -17.59 -13.00 30.72
C LEU A 24 -16.12 -12.97 30.18
N LEU A 25 -15.46 -14.11 30.12
CA LEU A 25 -14.10 -14.20 29.56
C LEU A 25 -14.05 -13.87 28.06
N LEU A 26 -15.09 -14.22 27.32
CA LEU A 26 -15.25 -13.85 25.91
C LEU A 26 -15.47 -12.34 25.74
N GLU A 27 -16.18 -11.70 26.67
CA GLU A 27 -16.38 -10.24 26.68
C GLU A 27 -15.10 -9.48 27.07
N GLU A 28 -14.26 -10.03 27.97
CA GLU A 28 -12.99 -9.44 28.41
C GLU A 28 -11.81 -9.65 27.44
N GLY A 29 -12.03 -10.35 26.32
CA GLY A 29 -10.99 -10.57 25.29
C GLY A 29 -9.99 -11.69 25.62
N ALA A 30 -10.26 -12.52 26.62
CA ALA A 30 -9.46 -13.69 26.93
C ALA A 30 -9.64 -14.78 25.84
N SER A 31 -8.56 -15.54 25.60
CA SER A 31 -8.54 -16.67 24.65
C SER A 31 -9.56 -17.74 25.07
N PRO A 32 -10.51 -18.13 24.21
CA PRO A 32 -11.56 -19.09 24.58
C PRO A 32 -11.05 -20.51 24.76
N PHE A 33 -9.92 -20.87 24.17
CA PHE A 33 -9.31 -22.20 24.25
C PHE A 33 -7.87 -22.13 24.71
N GLU A 34 -7.43 -23.17 25.42
CA GLU A 34 -6.08 -23.30 25.95
C GLU A 34 -5.23 -24.20 25.05
N ILE A 35 -3.91 -23.95 25.01
CA ILE A 35 -2.96 -24.83 24.32
C ILE A 35 -2.97 -26.21 24.99
N GLY A 36 -3.10 -27.27 24.19
CA GLY A 36 -3.26 -28.65 24.66
C GLY A 36 -4.71 -29.06 24.89
N GLU A 37 -5.67 -28.15 24.87
CA GLU A 37 -7.11 -28.47 24.96
C GLU A 37 -7.56 -29.30 23.73
N ILE A 38 -8.45 -30.25 23.95
CA ILE A 38 -9.00 -31.12 22.91
C ILE A 38 -10.48 -30.79 22.75
N LEU A 39 -10.86 -30.28 21.57
CA LEU A 39 -12.20 -29.92 21.19
C LEU A 39 -12.88 -31.15 20.56
N GLU A 40 -14.07 -31.52 21.06
CA GLU A 40 -14.90 -32.62 20.55
C GLU A 40 -14.09 -33.91 20.28
N GLU A 41 -13.14 -34.23 21.16
CA GLU A 41 -12.21 -35.38 21.06
C GLU A 41 -11.41 -35.45 19.76
N THR A 42 -11.54 -34.43 18.90
CA THR A 42 -11.04 -34.42 17.52
C THR A 42 -9.88 -33.46 17.31
N TYR A 43 -10.01 -32.22 17.80
CA TYR A 43 -9.03 -31.16 17.49
C TYR A 43 -8.25 -30.75 18.73
N GLU A 44 -6.94 -31.03 18.73
CA GLU A 44 -6.02 -30.63 19.80
C GLU A 44 -5.40 -29.26 19.46
N ILE A 45 -5.62 -28.27 20.30
CA ILE A 45 -5.06 -26.91 20.15
C ILE A 45 -3.55 -26.94 20.35
N ARG A 46 -2.78 -26.44 19.37
CA ARG A 46 -1.31 -26.43 19.39
C ARG A 46 -0.72 -25.07 19.60
N ALA A 47 -1.29 -24.05 18.99
CA ALA A 47 -0.80 -22.67 19.08
C ALA A 47 -1.90 -21.67 18.78
N LEU A 48 -1.76 -20.44 19.29
CA LEU A 48 -2.52 -19.30 18.87
C LEU A 48 -1.80 -18.67 17.66
N LEU A 49 -2.46 -18.61 16.50
CA LEU A 49 -1.92 -18.01 15.27
C LEU A 49 -2.19 -16.52 15.17
N GLY A 50 -3.31 -16.06 15.71
CA GLY A 50 -3.70 -14.65 15.72
C GLY A 50 -4.91 -14.38 16.58
N ALA A 51 -5.00 -13.13 17.06
CA ALA A 51 -6.16 -12.61 17.79
C ALA A 51 -6.45 -11.18 17.30
N GLY A 52 -7.73 -10.85 17.09
CA GLY A 52 -8.13 -9.55 16.59
C GLY A 52 -9.60 -9.23 16.85
N GLY A 53 -10.10 -8.17 16.24
CA GLY A 53 -11.49 -7.73 16.40
C GLY A 53 -12.53 -8.76 15.96
N MET A 54 -12.17 -9.67 15.06
CA MET A 54 -13.06 -10.72 14.52
C MET A 54 -13.01 -12.02 15.34
N GLY A 55 -12.05 -12.19 16.26
CA GLY A 55 -11.93 -13.39 17.08
C GLY A 55 -10.49 -13.90 17.17
N TRP A 56 -10.36 -15.20 17.31
CA TRP A 56 -9.10 -15.92 17.48
C TRP A 56 -8.91 -16.96 16.40
N VAL A 57 -7.68 -17.16 15.94
CA VAL A 57 -7.31 -18.23 15.01
C VAL A 57 -6.24 -19.08 15.67
N TYR A 58 -6.51 -20.39 15.78
CA TYR A 58 -5.58 -21.36 16.37
C TYR A 58 -5.04 -22.31 15.32
N GLU A 59 -3.84 -22.80 15.54
CA GLU A 59 -3.36 -24.03 14.92
C GLU A 59 -3.80 -25.21 15.78
N ALA A 60 -4.38 -26.22 15.15
CA ALA A 60 -4.77 -27.45 15.83
C ALA A 60 -4.40 -28.70 15.05
N ARG A 61 -4.28 -29.81 15.77
CA ARG A 61 -4.09 -31.13 15.21
C ARG A 61 -5.44 -31.86 15.11
N ASP A 62 -5.88 -32.19 13.91
CA ASP A 62 -6.95 -33.13 13.66
C ASP A 62 -6.40 -34.54 13.97
N ARG A 63 -6.85 -35.11 15.08
CA ARG A 63 -6.31 -36.36 15.63
C ARG A 63 -6.76 -37.57 14.82
N TRP A 64 -7.91 -37.50 14.18
CA TRP A 64 -8.45 -38.59 13.35
C TRP A 64 -7.77 -38.65 11.99
N LEU A 65 -7.68 -37.53 11.31
CA LEU A 65 -7.06 -37.46 9.99
C LEU A 65 -5.55 -37.20 10.04
N ASN A 66 -4.99 -37.05 11.26
CA ASN A 66 -3.56 -36.85 11.48
C ASN A 66 -2.96 -35.68 10.68
N ARG A 67 -3.71 -34.56 10.56
CA ARG A 67 -3.29 -33.36 9.81
C ARG A 67 -3.36 -32.12 10.68
N THR A 68 -2.63 -31.06 10.27
CA THR A 68 -2.73 -29.76 10.90
C THR A 68 -3.83 -28.96 10.22
N VAL A 69 -4.64 -28.25 11.03
CA VAL A 69 -5.75 -27.39 10.59
C VAL A 69 -5.66 -26.03 11.27
N ALA A 70 -6.36 -25.04 10.74
CA ALA A 70 -6.63 -23.79 11.43
C ALA A 70 -8.06 -23.80 11.98
N LEU A 71 -8.23 -23.28 13.21
CA LEU A 71 -9.55 -23.10 13.81
C LEU A 71 -9.79 -21.60 14.03
N LYS A 72 -10.81 -21.06 13.37
CA LYS A 72 -11.27 -19.69 13.58
C LYS A 72 -12.43 -19.69 14.57
N VAL A 73 -12.29 -18.95 15.66
CA VAL A 73 -13.31 -18.77 16.69
C VAL A 73 -13.79 -17.33 16.65
N SER A 74 -15.07 -17.12 16.38
CA SER A 74 -15.65 -15.78 16.38
C SER A 74 -15.89 -15.27 17.78
N ARG A 75 -15.71 -13.97 18.00
CA ARG A 75 -16.23 -13.34 19.24
C ARG A 75 -17.74 -13.44 19.21
N ASN A 76 -18.33 -14.00 20.28
CA ASN A 76 -19.79 -14.08 20.42
C ASN A 76 -20.36 -12.65 20.49
N VAL A 77 -20.96 -12.21 19.38
CA VAL A 77 -21.82 -11.04 19.37
C VAL A 77 -23.25 -11.56 19.38
N PRO A 78 -24.06 -11.20 20.41
CA PRO A 78 -25.45 -11.64 20.49
C PRO A 78 -26.19 -11.31 19.18
N GLY A 79 -26.79 -12.33 18.56
CA GLY A 79 -27.56 -12.19 17.31
C GLY A 79 -26.79 -12.33 15.99
N ALA A 80 -25.52 -12.73 16.01
CA ALA A 80 -24.74 -12.94 14.79
C ALA A 80 -24.67 -14.44 14.40
N PRO A 81 -25.45 -14.90 13.42
CA PRO A 81 -25.35 -16.25 12.85
C PRO A 81 -24.13 -16.40 11.91
N MET A 82 -23.08 -15.59 12.10
CA MET A 82 -22.07 -15.32 11.07
C MET A 82 -21.22 -16.54 10.66
N LEU A 83 -20.79 -17.40 11.60
CA LEU A 83 -19.90 -18.51 11.24
C LEU A 83 -20.59 -19.60 10.39
N LEU A 84 -21.87 -19.87 10.62
CA LEU A 84 -22.60 -20.87 9.83
C LEU A 84 -22.76 -20.42 8.38
N GLN A 85 -23.11 -19.16 8.17
CA GLN A 85 -23.27 -18.60 6.81
C GLN A 85 -21.92 -18.51 6.09
N GLU A 86 -20.87 -18.08 6.79
CA GLU A 86 -19.48 -18.08 6.27
C GLU A 86 -19.07 -19.52 5.89
N ALA A 87 -19.30 -20.48 6.77
CA ALA A 87 -18.98 -21.88 6.51
C ALA A 87 -19.71 -22.44 5.30
N GLN A 88 -21.04 -22.19 5.18
CA GLN A 88 -21.84 -22.64 4.05
C GLN A 88 -21.39 -22.02 2.73
N ALA A 89 -21.11 -20.73 2.73
CA ALA A 89 -20.61 -20.00 1.58
C ALA A 89 -19.26 -20.55 1.12
N LEU A 90 -18.30 -20.68 2.03
CA LEU A 90 -16.97 -21.20 1.74
C LEU A 90 -16.97 -22.66 1.32
N ALA A 91 -17.85 -23.50 1.89
CA ALA A 91 -17.98 -24.90 1.53
C ALA A 91 -18.46 -25.12 0.08
N ALA A 92 -19.13 -24.13 -0.51
CA ALA A 92 -19.57 -24.17 -1.91
C ALA A 92 -18.46 -23.81 -2.92
N ILE A 93 -17.33 -23.26 -2.44
CA ILE A 93 -16.23 -22.79 -3.29
C ILE A 93 -15.14 -23.86 -3.41
N SER A 94 -14.82 -24.25 -4.65
CA SER A 94 -13.70 -25.12 -4.95
C SER A 94 -12.65 -24.35 -5.75
N SER A 95 -11.64 -23.83 -5.07
CA SER A 95 -10.56 -23.06 -5.70
C SER A 95 -9.27 -23.18 -4.90
N SER A 96 -8.13 -23.26 -5.58
CA SER A 96 -6.81 -23.20 -4.94
C SER A 96 -6.48 -21.82 -4.36
N HIS A 97 -7.24 -20.80 -4.76
CA HIS A 97 -7.06 -19.40 -4.35
C HIS A 97 -8.02 -18.96 -3.24
N VAL A 98 -8.81 -19.87 -2.70
CA VAL A 98 -9.70 -19.63 -1.57
C VAL A 98 -9.41 -20.67 -0.50
N VAL A 99 -9.45 -20.27 0.78
CA VAL A 99 -9.22 -21.19 1.90
C VAL A 99 -10.28 -22.29 1.91
N THR A 100 -9.85 -23.54 2.06
CA THR A 100 -10.78 -24.67 2.13
C THR A 100 -11.33 -24.81 3.55
N VAL A 101 -12.66 -24.79 3.69
CA VAL A 101 -13.35 -25.09 4.94
C VAL A 101 -13.61 -26.60 5.04
N TYR A 102 -13.36 -27.18 6.22
CA TYR A 102 -13.52 -28.60 6.47
C TYR A 102 -14.74 -28.91 7.33
N ALA A 103 -14.99 -28.11 8.37
CA ALA A 103 -16.08 -28.35 9.31
C ALA A 103 -16.45 -27.07 10.08
N LEU A 104 -17.65 -27.07 10.63
CA LEU A 104 -18.09 -26.15 11.67
C LEU A 104 -18.31 -26.96 12.94
N GLY A 105 -17.77 -26.52 14.05
CA GLY A 105 -17.87 -27.17 15.36
C GLY A 105 -18.36 -26.22 16.44
N HIS A 106 -18.67 -26.81 17.61
CA HIS A 106 -19.10 -26.06 18.77
C HIS A 106 -18.48 -26.68 20.03
N HIS A 107 -17.80 -25.87 20.86
CA HIS A 107 -17.18 -26.36 22.09
C HIS A 107 -17.32 -25.30 23.19
N ARG A 108 -17.82 -25.71 24.37
CA ARG A 108 -18.05 -24.85 25.55
C ARG A 108 -18.77 -23.53 25.25
N GLY A 109 -19.78 -23.55 24.39
CA GLY A 109 -20.57 -22.37 24.01
C GLY A 109 -19.94 -21.51 22.92
N ALA A 110 -18.71 -21.79 22.48
CA ALA A 110 -18.07 -21.13 21.36
C ALA A 110 -18.19 -21.92 20.07
N GLN A 111 -18.58 -21.26 18.97
CA GLN A 111 -18.53 -21.84 17.63
C GLN A 111 -17.13 -21.66 17.04
N TYR A 112 -16.67 -22.67 16.33
CA TYR A 112 -15.38 -22.59 15.60
C TYR A 112 -15.51 -23.17 14.20
N LEU A 113 -14.79 -22.55 13.26
CA LEU A 113 -14.67 -22.98 11.88
C LEU A 113 -13.32 -23.69 11.70
N VAL A 114 -13.36 -24.92 11.20
CA VAL A 114 -12.16 -25.71 10.87
C VAL A 114 -11.83 -25.52 9.41
N MET A 115 -10.63 -25.09 9.12
CA MET A 115 -10.20 -24.77 7.76
C MET A 115 -8.76 -25.19 7.48
N GLU A 116 -8.37 -25.15 6.23
CA GLU A 116 -7.00 -25.38 5.79
C GLU A 116 -6.01 -24.51 6.54
N ARG A 117 -4.93 -25.09 7.04
CA ARG A 117 -3.79 -24.35 7.60
C ARG A 117 -2.92 -23.85 6.46
N ILE A 118 -2.99 -22.56 6.16
CA ILE A 118 -2.13 -21.93 5.15
C ILE A 118 -0.79 -21.59 5.78
N TYR A 119 0.29 -22.21 5.30
CA TYR A 119 1.65 -21.85 5.67
C TYR A 119 2.13 -20.75 4.74
N GLY A 120 2.52 -19.61 5.31
CA GLY A 120 2.91 -18.43 4.55
C GLY A 120 2.88 -17.17 5.38
N VAL A 121 2.90 -16.03 4.71
CA VAL A 121 2.78 -14.70 5.31
C VAL A 121 1.60 -13.95 4.68
N SER A 122 0.93 -13.08 5.44
CA SER A 122 -0.08 -12.21 4.86
C SER A 122 0.60 -11.18 3.92
N LEU A 123 -0.12 -10.75 2.90
CA LEU A 123 0.35 -9.67 2.03
C LEU A 123 0.61 -8.38 2.82
N GLU A 124 -0.17 -8.11 3.87
CA GLU A 124 0.07 -7.01 4.79
C GLU A 124 1.45 -7.10 5.46
N ALA A 125 1.77 -8.26 6.06
CA ALA A 125 3.08 -8.49 6.67
C ALA A 125 4.22 -8.45 5.64
N HIS A 126 3.95 -8.85 4.41
CA HIS A 126 4.90 -8.78 3.31
C HIS A 126 5.15 -7.33 2.89
N LEU A 127 4.10 -6.52 2.69
CA LEU A 127 4.20 -5.10 2.36
C LEU A 127 4.90 -4.31 3.47
N ALA A 128 4.58 -4.58 4.74
CA ALA A 128 5.18 -3.91 5.88
C ALA A 128 6.69 -4.15 6.04
N ARG A 129 7.22 -5.25 5.50
CA ARG A 129 8.66 -5.57 5.53
C ARG A 129 9.44 -4.96 4.36
N ARG A 130 8.75 -4.52 3.31
CA ARG A 130 9.38 -3.90 2.14
C ARG A 130 9.86 -2.50 2.47
N ARG A 131 11.03 -2.14 1.94
CA ARG A 131 11.55 -0.77 1.98
C ARG A 131 10.98 0.03 0.80
N ALA A 132 11.05 1.34 0.87
CA ALA A 132 10.54 2.23 -0.18
C ALA A 132 11.20 1.99 -1.56
N ASP A 133 12.42 1.46 -1.57
CA ASP A 133 13.18 1.10 -2.77
C ASP A 133 12.98 -0.35 -3.24
N ASP A 134 12.26 -1.19 -2.47
CA ASP A 134 11.96 -2.59 -2.76
C ASP A 134 10.47 -2.76 -3.11
N GLN A 135 9.99 -2.04 -4.11
CA GLN A 135 8.62 -2.18 -4.63
C GLN A 135 8.50 -3.43 -5.50
N PHE A 136 7.28 -3.97 -5.63
CA PHE A 136 6.99 -4.99 -6.62
C PHE A 136 7.31 -4.47 -8.02
N THR A 137 7.97 -5.28 -8.84
CA THR A 137 8.00 -5.01 -10.28
C THR A 137 6.59 -5.10 -10.85
N ILE A 138 6.32 -4.42 -11.95
CA ILE A 138 5.00 -4.50 -12.60
C ILE A 138 4.58 -5.95 -12.88
N PRO A 139 5.45 -6.84 -13.46
CA PRO A 139 5.08 -8.24 -13.68
C PRO A 139 4.75 -9.02 -12.40
N GLU A 140 5.49 -8.83 -11.32
CA GLU A 140 5.22 -9.49 -10.02
C GLU A 140 3.89 -9.03 -9.42
N ALA A 141 3.65 -7.71 -9.41
CA ALA A 141 2.39 -7.13 -8.93
C ALA A 141 1.20 -7.68 -9.71
N LEU A 142 1.29 -7.70 -11.04
CA LEU A 142 0.21 -8.17 -11.91
C LEU A 142 -0.05 -9.67 -11.78
N ASP A 143 0.98 -10.49 -11.59
CA ASP A 143 0.81 -11.92 -11.33
C ASP A 143 0.06 -12.17 -10.01
N LEU A 144 0.46 -11.47 -8.94
CA LEU A 144 -0.21 -11.50 -7.64
C LEU A 144 -1.68 -11.06 -7.77
N LEU A 145 -1.92 -9.90 -8.37
CA LEU A 145 -3.27 -9.32 -8.49
C LEU A 145 -4.19 -10.18 -9.36
N ALA A 146 -3.68 -10.77 -10.44
CA ALA A 146 -4.43 -11.69 -11.27
C ALA A 146 -4.89 -12.94 -10.49
N ARG A 147 -4.05 -13.50 -9.62
CA ARG A 147 -4.41 -14.65 -8.76
C ARG A 147 -5.39 -14.27 -7.65
N VAL A 148 -5.30 -13.06 -7.09
CA VAL A 148 -6.32 -12.53 -6.17
C VAL A 148 -7.67 -12.42 -6.90
N ALA A 149 -7.67 -11.88 -8.12
CA ALA A 149 -8.87 -11.79 -8.95
C ALA A 149 -9.44 -13.18 -9.30
N ASP A 150 -8.60 -14.22 -9.57
CA ASP A 150 -9.07 -15.60 -9.76
C ASP A 150 -9.76 -16.17 -8.52
N GLY A 151 -9.23 -15.86 -7.34
CA GLY A 151 -9.88 -16.22 -6.08
C GLY A 151 -11.25 -15.57 -5.95
N LEU A 152 -11.34 -14.27 -6.23
CA LEU A 152 -12.62 -13.54 -6.22
C LEU A 152 -13.59 -14.06 -7.29
N ALA A 153 -13.10 -14.46 -8.47
CA ALA A 153 -13.93 -15.07 -9.51
C ALA A 153 -14.58 -16.37 -9.02
N ALA A 154 -13.83 -17.21 -8.30
CA ALA A 154 -14.40 -18.42 -7.70
C ALA A 154 -15.48 -18.11 -6.65
N VAL A 155 -15.26 -17.06 -5.84
CA VAL A 155 -16.25 -16.56 -4.86
C VAL A 155 -17.50 -16.05 -5.57
N HIS A 156 -17.33 -15.20 -6.59
CA HIS A 156 -18.44 -14.62 -7.36
C HIS A 156 -19.24 -15.67 -8.13
N SER A 157 -18.58 -16.73 -8.62
CA SER A 157 -19.24 -17.86 -9.31
C SER A 157 -20.15 -18.66 -8.37
N ALA A 158 -19.82 -18.69 -7.07
CA ALA A 158 -20.68 -19.30 -6.04
C ALA A 158 -21.86 -18.40 -5.64
N GLY A 159 -22.05 -17.24 -6.29
CA GLY A 159 -23.12 -16.29 -5.97
C GLY A 159 -22.84 -15.40 -4.76
N ILE A 160 -21.59 -15.34 -4.29
CA ILE A 160 -21.18 -14.68 -3.06
C ILE A 160 -20.28 -13.49 -3.41
N ALA A 161 -20.14 -12.52 -2.51
CA ALA A 161 -19.11 -11.48 -2.53
C ALA A 161 -18.26 -11.58 -1.27
N HIS A 162 -16.97 -11.20 -1.38
CA HIS A 162 -16.01 -11.32 -0.27
C HIS A 162 -16.17 -10.22 0.79
N TRP A 163 -16.36 -8.99 0.36
CA TRP A 163 -16.63 -7.77 1.16
C TRP A 163 -15.53 -7.32 2.13
N ASP A 164 -14.42 -8.02 2.25
CA ASP A 164 -13.28 -7.61 3.08
C ASP A 164 -11.95 -7.89 2.37
N VAL A 165 -11.86 -7.51 1.09
CA VAL A 165 -10.62 -7.64 0.29
C VAL A 165 -9.61 -6.60 0.77
N LYS A 166 -8.50 -7.09 1.37
CA LYS A 166 -7.40 -6.27 1.90
C LYS A 166 -6.14 -7.12 2.07
N PRO A 167 -4.95 -6.52 2.22
CA PRO A 167 -3.69 -7.28 2.36
C PRO A 167 -3.67 -8.28 3.51
N ALA A 168 -4.34 -7.98 4.63
CA ALA A 168 -4.40 -8.88 5.79
C ALA A 168 -5.10 -10.22 5.45
N ASN A 169 -6.06 -10.19 4.50
CA ASN A 169 -6.86 -11.35 4.10
C ASN A 169 -6.32 -12.07 2.85
N VAL A 170 -5.12 -11.70 2.37
CA VAL A 170 -4.42 -12.35 1.25
C VAL A 170 -3.17 -13.03 1.79
N MET A 171 -3.11 -14.38 1.72
CA MET A 171 -1.94 -15.15 2.14
C MET A 171 -1.06 -15.50 0.95
N LEU A 172 0.23 -15.22 1.12
CA LEU A 172 1.31 -15.63 0.21
C LEU A 172 1.86 -16.96 0.72
N ALA A 173 1.50 -18.05 0.04
CA ALA A 173 1.90 -19.40 0.41
C ALA A 173 3.02 -19.93 -0.52
N PRO A 174 3.73 -21.01 -0.15
CA PRO A 174 4.77 -21.62 -0.98
C PRO A 174 4.26 -21.98 -2.38
N ARG A 175 5.19 -22.02 -3.35
CA ARG A 175 4.94 -22.29 -4.79
C ARG A 175 4.02 -21.24 -5.42
N ASP A 176 4.18 -19.99 -5.01
CA ASP A 176 3.45 -18.83 -5.51
C ASP A 176 1.91 -18.94 -5.37
N ARG A 177 1.44 -19.77 -4.45
CA ARG A 177 0.01 -19.90 -4.17
C ARG A 177 -0.47 -18.67 -3.41
N ILE A 178 -1.50 -18.01 -3.92
CA ILE A 178 -2.22 -16.94 -3.25
C ILE A 178 -3.53 -17.50 -2.72
N VAL A 179 -3.86 -17.22 -1.46
CA VAL A 179 -5.08 -17.72 -0.83
C VAL A 179 -5.84 -16.59 -0.14
N LEU A 180 -7.10 -16.41 -0.53
CA LEU A 180 -8.03 -15.50 0.13
C LEU A 180 -8.55 -16.14 1.42
N LEU A 181 -8.53 -15.35 2.49
CA LEU A 181 -9.04 -15.69 3.82
C LEU A 181 -10.18 -14.75 4.21
N ASP A 182 -10.87 -15.11 5.29
CA ASP A 182 -11.74 -14.22 6.08
C ASP A 182 -12.73 -13.40 5.25
N PHE A 183 -13.83 -14.05 4.92
CA PHE A 183 -14.95 -13.42 4.22
C PHE A 183 -15.75 -12.56 5.19
N GLY A 184 -15.91 -11.29 4.87
CA GLY A 184 -16.79 -10.36 5.57
C GLY A 184 -18.27 -10.62 5.28
N ILE A 185 -18.70 -11.89 5.18
CA ILE A 185 -19.99 -12.28 4.64
C ILE A 185 -21.13 -11.57 5.38
N PHE A 186 -21.65 -10.54 4.75
CA PHE A 186 -23.00 -10.07 4.99
C PHE A 186 -23.91 -10.72 3.93
N VAL A 187 -24.85 -11.53 4.39
CA VAL A 187 -25.87 -12.09 3.50
C VAL A 187 -26.67 -10.94 2.92
N ALA A 188 -26.56 -10.74 1.61
CA ALA A 188 -27.25 -9.71 0.86
C ALA A 188 -28.80 -9.82 0.88
N GLU A 189 -29.35 -10.79 1.61
CA GLU A 189 -30.80 -11.04 1.70
C GLU A 189 -31.49 -10.36 2.90
N VAL A 190 -30.74 -9.81 3.85
CA VAL A 190 -31.35 -9.09 4.98
C VAL A 190 -31.44 -7.62 4.61
N GLY A 191 -32.65 -7.20 4.31
CA GLY A 191 -32.97 -5.87 3.82
C GLY A 191 -32.32 -4.71 4.58
N ALA A 192 -32.18 -3.61 3.89
CA ALA A 192 -31.51 -2.34 4.14
C ALA A 192 -31.83 -1.59 5.46
N ALA A 193 -32.08 -2.26 6.56
CA ALA A 193 -32.46 -1.64 7.84
C ALA A 193 -31.39 -1.75 8.93
N MET A 194 -30.23 -2.33 8.66
CA MET A 194 -29.13 -2.30 9.61
C MET A 194 -28.04 -1.36 9.11
N ALA A 195 -28.00 -0.15 9.70
CA ALA A 195 -26.81 0.68 9.67
C ALA A 195 -25.61 -0.16 10.11
N PRO A 196 -24.53 -0.21 9.37
CA PRO A 196 -23.48 -1.17 9.58
C PRO A 196 -22.80 -0.88 10.90
N LEU A 197 -22.74 -1.85 11.79
CA LEU A 197 -21.61 -2.00 12.68
C LEU A 197 -20.39 -2.29 11.76
N PHE A 198 -19.83 -1.21 11.21
CA PHE A 198 -18.78 -1.24 10.21
C PHE A 198 -17.52 -1.85 10.83
N ARG A 199 -17.24 -3.13 10.53
CA ARG A 199 -16.06 -3.87 11.01
C ARG A 199 -14.95 -3.95 9.94
N GLY A 200 -15.13 -3.28 8.79
CA GLY A 200 -14.14 -3.25 7.70
C GLY A 200 -12.97 -2.31 7.99
N THR A 201 -11.88 -2.50 7.28
CA THR A 201 -10.74 -1.57 7.27
C THR A 201 -11.10 -0.35 6.43
N PRO A 202 -11.17 0.88 6.98
CA PRO A 202 -11.69 2.06 6.29
C PRO A 202 -11.06 2.32 4.93
N SER A 203 -9.77 2.00 4.79
CA SER A 203 -8.97 2.28 3.58
C SER A 203 -9.36 1.47 2.33
N TYR A 204 -10.21 0.42 2.45
CA TYR A 204 -10.60 -0.44 1.32
C TYR A 204 -12.11 -0.42 1.07
N THR A 205 -12.82 0.46 1.75
CA THR A 205 -14.28 0.49 1.74
C THR A 205 -14.83 1.16 0.48
N ALA A 206 -15.71 0.48 -0.24
CA ALA A 206 -16.38 1.05 -1.40
C ALA A 206 -17.36 2.18 -1.02
N PRO A 207 -17.56 3.21 -1.87
CA PRO A 207 -18.45 4.33 -1.61
C PRO A 207 -19.87 3.94 -1.20
N GLU A 208 -20.46 2.95 -1.88
CA GLU A 208 -21.80 2.45 -1.60
C GLU A 208 -21.92 1.70 -0.26
N MET A 209 -20.77 1.17 0.25
CA MET A 209 -20.73 0.62 1.61
C MET A 209 -20.71 1.72 2.67
N VAL A 210 -19.95 2.80 2.42
CA VAL A 210 -19.92 3.97 3.32
C VAL A 210 -21.31 4.61 3.44
N SER A 211 -22.01 4.74 2.31
CA SER A 211 -23.36 5.33 2.26
C SER A 211 -24.48 4.37 2.65
N GLY A 212 -24.20 3.07 2.78
CA GLY A 212 -25.23 2.04 3.04
C GLY A 212 -26.18 1.82 1.87
N THR A 213 -25.77 2.11 0.63
CA THR A 213 -26.62 2.10 -0.56
C THR A 213 -26.32 0.96 -1.53
N VAL A 214 -25.73 -0.13 -1.06
CA VAL A 214 -25.42 -1.30 -1.91
C VAL A 214 -26.72 -1.85 -2.51
N GLN A 215 -26.83 -1.81 -3.84
CA GLN A 215 -28.00 -2.29 -4.55
C GLN A 215 -27.97 -3.80 -4.74
N PRO A 216 -29.13 -4.50 -4.84
CA PRO A 216 -29.18 -5.89 -5.23
C PRO A 216 -28.41 -6.11 -6.55
N GLY A 217 -27.52 -7.10 -6.57
CA GLY A 217 -26.66 -7.40 -7.74
C GLY A 217 -25.35 -6.64 -7.80
N GLN A 218 -25.17 -5.59 -6.99
CA GLN A 218 -23.92 -4.82 -6.94
C GLN A 218 -22.92 -5.32 -5.89
N ALA A 219 -23.27 -6.31 -5.08
CA ALA A 219 -22.41 -6.83 -4.01
C ALA A 219 -20.99 -7.21 -4.49
N LYS A 220 -20.89 -7.78 -5.69
CA LYS A 220 -19.61 -8.18 -6.31
C LYS A 220 -18.75 -6.98 -6.73
N LEU A 221 -19.35 -5.82 -7.01
CA LEU A 221 -18.67 -4.60 -7.43
C LEU A 221 -17.96 -3.89 -6.24
N VAL A 222 -18.37 -4.22 -5.02
CA VAL A 222 -17.64 -3.85 -3.79
C VAL A 222 -16.23 -4.48 -3.80
N ASP A 223 -16.13 -5.76 -4.17
CA ASP A 223 -14.87 -6.49 -4.25
C ASP A 223 -13.98 -5.94 -5.38
N VAL A 224 -14.57 -5.53 -6.51
CA VAL A 224 -13.84 -4.89 -7.62
C VAL A 224 -13.19 -3.58 -7.15
N TYR A 225 -13.93 -2.75 -6.40
CA TYR A 225 -13.38 -1.52 -5.84
C TYR A 225 -12.27 -1.80 -4.84
N ALA A 226 -12.48 -2.70 -3.89
CA ALA A 226 -11.48 -3.06 -2.88
C ALA A 226 -10.21 -3.67 -3.52
N LEU A 227 -10.36 -4.47 -4.59
CA LEU A 227 -9.22 -4.96 -5.38
C LEU A 227 -8.51 -3.81 -6.10
N GLY A 228 -9.23 -2.77 -6.55
CA GLY A 228 -8.63 -1.55 -7.11
C GLY A 228 -7.75 -0.81 -6.11
N ILE A 229 -8.21 -0.67 -4.85
CA ILE A 229 -7.42 -0.11 -3.74
C ILE A 229 -6.19 -0.98 -3.48
N LEU A 230 -6.36 -2.30 -3.38
CA LEU A 230 -5.28 -3.25 -3.18
C LEU A 230 -4.25 -3.19 -4.32
N ALA A 231 -4.69 -3.09 -5.57
CA ALA A 231 -3.82 -2.97 -6.73
C ALA A 231 -2.99 -1.67 -6.69
N PHE A 232 -3.63 -0.56 -6.35
CA PHE A 232 -2.93 0.71 -6.17
C PHE A 232 -1.86 0.60 -5.08
N GLU A 233 -2.18 0.00 -3.94
CA GLU A 233 -1.23 -0.17 -2.82
C GLU A 233 -0.08 -1.10 -3.17
N VAL A 234 -0.33 -2.26 -3.79
CA VAL A 234 0.71 -3.20 -4.23
C VAL A 234 1.69 -2.53 -5.21
N LEU A 235 1.17 -1.69 -6.11
CA LEU A 235 1.98 -1.00 -7.12
C LEU A 235 2.77 0.19 -6.55
N THR A 236 2.22 0.92 -5.58
CA THR A 236 2.80 2.19 -5.11
C THR A 236 3.37 2.14 -3.68
N GLY A 237 3.08 1.06 -2.93
CA GLY A 237 3.43 0.93 -1.51
C GLY A 237 2.53 1.74 -0.56
N ARG A 238 1.46 2.37 -1.06
CA ARG A 238 0.52 3.16 -0.24
C ARG A 238 -0.89 3.10 -0.80
N VAL A 239 -1.90 3.24 0.07
CA VAL A 239 -3.29 3.36 -0.35
C VAL A 239 -3.55 4.71 -1.03
N PRO A 240 -4.51 4.80 -1.98
CA PRO A 240 -4.82 6.05 -2.69
C PRO A 240 -5.46 7.11 -1.80
N PHE A 241 -6.20 6.68 -0.78
CA PHE A 241 -6.93 7.56 0.13
C PHE A 241 -6.46 7.35 1.56
N HIS A 242 -6.06 8.43 2.22
CA HIS A 242 -5.54 8.43 3.59
C HIS A 242 -5.97 9.70 4.32
N GLY A 243 -6.00 9.63 5.66
CA GLY A 243 -6.42 10.77 6.49
C GLY A 243 -6.17 10.49 7.96
N ASP A 244 -6.24 11.53 8.78
CA ASP A 244 -5.98 11.47 10.22
C ASP A 244 -7.08 10.72 11.01
N ASN A 245 -8.23 10.52 10.38
CA ASN A 245 -9.35 9.80 10.98
C ASN A 245 -10.22 9.10 9.92
N VAL A 246 -11.05 8.18 10.38
CA VAL A 246 -11.93 7.34 9.55
C VAL A 246 -12.86 8.17 8.67
N VAL A 247 -13.39 9.28 9.18
CA VAL A 247 -14.35 10.14 8.46
C VAL A 247 -13.67 10.80 7.27
N GLN A 248 -12.44 11.27 7.44
CA GLN A 248 -11.67 11.85 6.32
C GLN A 248 -11.39 10.81 5.24
N VAL A 249 -11.00 9.58 5.61
CA VAL A 249 -10.76 8.48 4.65
C VAL A 249 -12.05 8.17 3.90
N TRP A 250 -13.17 8.00 4.59
CA TRP A 250 -14.46 7.71 3.95
C TRP A 250 -14.93 8.85 3.03
N ASN A 251 -14.73 10.11 3.43
CA ASN A 251 -15.06 11.23 2.57
C ASN A 251 -14.26 11.20 1.25
N GLN A 252 -12.98 10.83 1.30
CA GLN A 252 -12.17 10.65 0.08
C GLN A 252 -12.67 9.49 -0.78
N HIS A 253 -13.04 8.36 -0.19
CA HIS A 253 -13.66 7.26 -0.92
C HIS A 253 -14.94 7.70 -1.65
N MET A 254 -15.72 8.58 -1.03
CA MET A 254 -16.97 9.11 -1.61
C MET A 254 -16.74 10.12 -2.72
N THR A 255 -15.74 11.00 -2.59
CA THR A 255 -15.67 12.24 -3.39
C THR A 255 -14.37 12.49 -4.13
N ALA A 256 -13.22 11.98 -3.62
CA ALA A 256 -11.93 12.31 -4.21
C ALA A 256 -11.59 11.38 -5.37
N ALA A 257 -11.06 11.95 -6.46
CA ALA A 257 -10.41 11.14 -7.49
C ALA A 257 -9.16 10.46 -6.94
N PRO A 258 -8.84 9.21 -7.36
CA PRO A 258 -7.59 8.59 -6.98
C PRO A 258 -6.41 9.38 -7.57
N PRO A 259 -5.24 9.39 -6.90
CA PRO A 259 -4.03 9.97 -7.47
C PRO A 259 -3.68 9.28 -8.80
N ASP A 260 -3.17 10.04 -9.78
CA ASP A 260 -2.71 9.45 -11.04
C ASP A 260 -1.56 8.46 -10.77
N LEU A 261 -1.82 7.18 -11.08
CA LEU A 261 -0.87 6.11 -10.88
C LEU A 261 0.45 6.36 -11.62
N ARG A 262 0.42 7.00 -12.80
CA ARG A 262 1.60 7.31 -13.62
C ARG A 262 2.59 8.24 -12.93
N THR A 263 2.11 9.11 -12.06
CA THR A 263 2.98 9.99 -11.27
C THR A 263 3.82 9.24 -10.24
N LEU A 264 3.31 8.09 -9.76
CA LEU A 264 3.93 7.26 -8.72
C LEU A 264 4.66 6.05 -9.32
N ARG A 265 4.18 5.55 -10.45
CA ARG A 265 4.69 4.40 -11.20
C ARG A 265 4.77 4.74 -12.70
N PRO A 266 5.76 5.53 -13.13
CA PRO A 266 5.93 5.91 -14.53
C PRO A 266 6.17 4.72 -15.48
N ASP A 267 6.56 3.58 -14.91
CA ASP A 267 6.77 2.31 -15.61
C ASP A 267 5.48 1.49 -15.80
N ALA A 268 4.35 1.91 -15.20
CA ALA A 268 3.07 1.23 -15.36
C ALA A 268 2.50 1.43 -16.78
N PRO A 269 2.07 0.34 -17.47
CA PRO A 269 1.42 0.45 -18.78
C PRO A 269 0.12 1.26 -18.69
N GLU A 270 -0.17 2.06 -19.73
CA GLU A 270 -1.40 2.87 -19.82
C GLU A 270 -2.69 2.06 -19.57
N PRO A 271 -2.88 0.86 -20.16
CA PRO A 271 -4.07 0.06 -19.90
C PRO A 271 -4.22 -0.38 -18.43
N LEU A 272 -3.11 -0.56 -17.70
CA LEU A 272 -3.16 -0.85 -16.27
C LEU A 272 -3.63 0.36 -15.47
N CYS A 273 -3.15 1.56 -15.82
CA CYS A 273 -3.57 2.80 -15.16
C CYS A 273 -5.07 3.03 -15.37
N ALA A 274 -5.56 2.89 -16.61
CA ALA A 274 -6.97 3.02 -16.94
C ALA A 274 -7.84 1.99 -16.19
N LEU A 275 -7.43 0.72 -16.16
CA LEU A 275 -8.13 -0.33 -15.42
C LEU A 275 -8.28 0.01 -13.93
N ILE A 276 -7.21 0.46 -13.28
CA ILE A 276 -7.26 0.81 -11.85
C ILE A 276 -8.15 2.03 -11.62
N GLU A 277 -8.15 3.02 -12.51
CA GLU A 277 -9.04 4.16 -12.45
C GLU A 277 -10.51 3.73 -12.58
N GLU A 278 -10.84 2.87 -13.53
CA GLU A 278 -12.18 2.29 -13.69
C GLU A 278 -12.61 1.49 -12.47
N MET A 279 -11.73 0.64 -11.90
CA MET A 279 -12.03 -0.11 -10.67
C MET A 279 -12.35 0.81 -9.49
N LEU A 280 -11.73 1.99 -9.42
CA LEU A 280 -11.91 3.00 -8.38
C LEU A 280 -13.02 4.02 -8.67
N ALA A 281 -13.80 3.82 -9.74
CA ALA A 281 -14.95 4.64 -10.05
C ALA A 281 -15.94 4.71 -8.86
N LYS A 282 -16.48 5.91 -8.60
CA LYS A 282 -17.38 6.14 -7.45
C LYS A 282 -18.72 5.48 -7.65
N ASP A 283 -19.27 5.57 -8.87
CA ASP A 283 -20.45 4.80 -9.24
C ASP A 283 -20.06 3.35 -9.59
N ALA A 284 -20.67 2.40 -8.90
CA ALA A 284 -20.41 0.98 -9.14
C ALA A 284 -20.71 0.54 -10.59
N ARG A 285 -21.58 1.25 -11.30
CA ARG A 285 -21.93 0.96 -12.71
C ARG A 285 -20.80 1.29 -13.69
N ASP A 286 -19.91 2.17 -13.32
CA ASP A 286 -18.76 2.58 -14.14
C ASP A 286 -17.54 1.67 -13.93
N ARG A 287 -17.62 0.70 -13.01
CA ARG A 287 -16.55 -0.27 -12.75
C ARG A 287 -16.66 -1.48 -13.71
N PRO A 288 -15.57 -2.23 -13.92
CA PRO A 288 -15.64 -3.54 -14.56
C PRO A 288 -16.68 -4.43 -13.87
N GLN A 289 -17.62 -4.96 -14.65
CA GLN A 289 -18.77 -5.69 -14.10
C GLN A 289 -18.45 -7.15 -13.74
N TYR A 290 -17.39 -7.71 -14.32
CA TYR A 290 -16.94 -9.08 -14.10
C TYR A 290 -15.50 -9.10 -13.65
N ILE A 291 -15.23 -9.75 -12.54
CA ILE A 291 -13.89 -9.85 -11.98
C ILE A 291 -12.94 -10.71 -12.85
N GLU A 292 -13.50 -11.62 -13.65
CA GLU A 292 -12.78 -12.41 -14.63
C GLU A 292 -12.13 -11.54 -15.71
N ASP A 293 -12.81 -10.47 -16.12
CA ASP A 293 -12.27 -9.50 -17.09
C ASP A 293 -11.11 -8.72 -16.47
N VAL A 294 -11.21 -8.36 -15.19
CA VAL A 294 -10.12 -7.72 -14.44
C VAL A 294 -8.90 -8.65 -14.38
N ALA A 295 -9.11 -9.93 -14.05
CA ALA A 295 -8.03 -10.92 -14.04
C ALA A 295 -7.35 -11.08 -15.42
N ALA A 296 -8.15 -11.10 -16.49
CA ALA A 296 -7.64 -11.16 -17.86
C ALA A 296 -6.84 -9.91 -18.25
N GLN A 297 -7.31 -8.73 -17.87
CA GLN A 297 -6.61 -7.46 -18.13
C GLN A 297 -5.29 -7.36 -17.36
N PHE A 298 -5.21 -7.81 -16.09
CA PHE A 298 -3.95 -7.90 -15.36
C PHE A 298 -2.94 -8.81 -16.07
N ARG A 299 -3.38 -9.99 -16.56
CA ARG A 299 -2.51 -10.89 -17.32
C ARG A 299 -2.06 -10.28 -18.65
N GLN A 300 -2.95 -9.60 -19.36
CA GLN A 300 -2.63 -8.92 -20.60
C GLN A 300 -1.61 -7.80 -20.39
N ALA A 301 -1.81 -6.95 -19.36
CA ALA A 301 -0.89 -5.88 -19.02
C ALA A 301 0.50 -6.40 -18.62
N ARG A 302 0.60 -7.60 -18.03
CA ARG A 302 1.87 -8.26 -17.70
C ARG A 302 2.73 -8.55 -18.93
N THR A 303 2.10 -8.89 -20.06
CA THR A 303 2.80 -9.22 -21.30
C THR A 303 3.09 -8.00 -22.17
N GLN A 304 2.47 -6.86 -21.85
CA GLN A 304 2.73 -5.62 -22.54
C GLN A 304 4.10 -5.08 -22.13
N ARG A 305 4.90 -4.74 -23.12
CA ARG A 305 6.15 -4.02 -22.87
C ARG A 305 5.77 -2.69 -22.22
N PRO A 306 6.40 -2.29 -21.10
CA PRO A 306 6.18 -0.95 -20.57
C PRO A 306 6.25 0.05 -21.71
N ALA A 307 5.30 0.97 -21.79
CA ALA A 307 5.48 2.11 -22.67
C ALA A 307 6.86 2.70 -22.33
N PRO A 308 7.68 3.08 -23.30
CA PRO A 308 8.92 3.75 -22.98
C PRO A 308 8.55 4.87 -22.03
N ALA A 309 9.15 4.85 -20.83
CA ALA A 309 8.91 5.90 -19.82
C ALA A 309 9.00 7.23 -20.57
N PRO A 310 8.04 8.15 -20.41
CA PRO A 310 8.14 9.44 -21.08
C PRO A 310 9.53 9.96 -20.78
N PRO A 311 10.27 10.43 -21.78
CA PRO A 311 11.67 10.76 -21.62
C PRO A 311 11.79 11.60 -20.35
N GLU A 312 12.61 11.15 -19.41
CA GLU A 312 12.73 11.75 -18.08
C GLU A 312 13.02 13.23 -18.31
N ARG A 313 12.02 14.10 -18.12
CA ARG A 313 12.20 15.53 -18.37
C ARG A 313 13.29 16.01 -17.47
N LEU A 314 14.28 16.69 -18.02
CA LEU A 314 15.35 17.26 -17.20
C LEU A 314 14.74 18.26 -16.22
N SER A 315 14.70 17.92 -14.93
CA SER A 315 14.22 18.80 -13.88
C SER A 315 15.31 19.81 -13.53
N ILE A 316 15.05 21.09 -13.78
CA ILE A 316 15.97 22.20 -13.61
C ILE A 316 15.39 23.18 -12.58
N LEU A 317 16.21 23.59 -11.61
CA LEU A 317 15.88 24.63 -10.66
C LEU A 317 16.76 25.85 -10.93
N VAL A 318 16.15 27.02 -11.08
CA VAL A 318 16.82 28.33 -11.17
C VAL A 318 16.65 29.02 -9.82
N VAL A 319 17.77 29.34 -9.17
CA VAL A 319 17.77 30.01 -7.85
C VAL A 319 18.42 31.36 -8.02
N ASP A 320 17.64 32.42 -8.02
CA ASP A 320 18.08 33.80 -8.17
C ASP A 320 16.98 34.72 -7.60
N ASP A 321 17.35 35.76 -6.88
CA ASP A 321 16.41 36.73 -6.29
C ASP A 321 15.96 37.82 -7.27
N ASP A 322 16.62 37.95 -8.42
CA ASP A 322 16.23 38.84 -9.50
C ASP A 322 15.22 38.16 -10.47
N PRO A 323 13.94 38.56 -10.49
CA PRO A 323 12.95 37.97 -11.38
C PRO A 323 13.30 38.14 -12.88
N ALA A 324 14.04 39.20 -13.25
CA ALA A 324 14.45 39.42 -14.63
C ALA A 324 15.51 38.39 -15.07
N MET A 325 16.44 38.06 -14.15
CA MET A 325 17.44 37.02 -14.37
C MET A 325 16.77 35.62 -14.42
N VAL A 326 15.88 35.33 -13.52
CA VAL A 326 15.07 34.07 -13.55
C VAL A 326 14.40 33.92 -14.90
N GLY A 327 13.63 34.94 -15.36
CA GLY A 327 12.94 34.89 -16.66
C GLY A 327 13.88 34.71 -17.85
N LEU A 328 15.07 35.34 -17.82
CA LEU A 328 16.07 35.17 -18.85
C LEU A 328 16.65 33.75 -18.89
N LEU A 329 16.98 33.16 -17.72
CA LEU A 329 17.48 31.80 -17.63
C LEU A 329 16.46 30.79 -18.05
N GLU A 330 15.20 30.94 -17.62
CA GLU A 330 14.07 30.08 -18.04
C GLU A 330 13.89 30.12 -19.55
N ALA A 331 13.89 31.28 -20.17
CA ALA A 331 13.78 31.43 -21.62
C ALA A 331 14.90 30.70 -22.37
N ILE A 332 16.17 30.87 -21.96
CA ILE A 332 17.33 30.20 -22.55
C ILE A 332 17.23 28.69 -22.40
N ILE A 333 16.81 28.22 -21.22
CA ILE A 333 16.66 26.78 -20.92
C ILE A 333 15.58 26.16 -21.81
N LEU A 334 14.42 26.79 -21.89
CA LEU A 334 13.28 26.30 -22.70
C LEU A 334 13.52 26.39 -24.20
N GLU A 335 14.29 27.38 -24.66
CA GLU A 335 14.75 27.44 -26.05
C GLU A 335 15.73 26.30 -26.36
N THR A 336 16.63 25.99 -25.41
CA THR A 336 17.63 24.91 -25.58
C THR A 336 17.03 23.53 -25.48
N LEU A 337 16.07 23.33 -24.56
CA LEU A 337 15.39 22.05 -24.28
C LEU A 337 13.91 22.29 -23.98
N PRO A 338 13.04 22.34 -25.02
CA PRO A 338 11.62 22.67 -24.88
C PRO A 338 10.82 21.72 -23.97
N GLY A 339 11.35 20.54 -23.66
CA GLY A 339 10.74 19.56 -22.77
C GLY A 339 11.24 19.58 -21.33
N ALA A 340 12.09 20.54 -20.93
CA ALA A 340 12.59 20.63 -19.57
C ALA A 340 11.48 21.02 -18.57
N ASP A 341 11.55 20.45 -17.36
CA ASP A 341 10.71 20.87 -16.21
C ASP A 341 11.51 21.93 -15.42
N VAL A 342 11.19 23.21 -15.69
CA VAL A 342 11.92 24.35 -15.10
C VAL A 342 11.11 24.93 -13.95
N ARG A 343 11.74 25.04 -12.79
CA ARG A 343 11.20 25.69 -11.59
C ARG A 343 12.15 26.78 -11.13
N SER A 344 11.65 27.77 -10.39
CA SER A 344 12.46 28.84 -9.84
C SER A 344 12.26 29.02 -8.33
N ALA A 345 13.27 29.59 -7.67
CA ALA A 345 13.27 29.95 -6.27
C ALA A 345 14.00 31.27 -6.07
N GLY A 346 13.39 32.21 -5.37
CA GLY A 346 13.97 33.54 -5.11
C GLY A 346 14.78 33.65 -3.82
N SER A 347 14.98 32.55 -3.10
CA SER A 347 15.75 32.50 -1.83
C SER A 347 16.32 31.11 -1.58
N GLY A 348 17.26 30.99 -0.67
CA GLY A 348 17.84 29.72 -0.26
C GLY A 348 16.82 28.81 0.43
N GLU A 349 15.95 29.35 1.27
CA GLU A 349 14.89 28.59 1.93
C GLU A 349 13.86 28.05 0.92
N ALA A 350 13.45 28.85 -0.05
CA ALA A 350 12.58 28.41 -1.15
C ALA A 350 13.24 27.33 -2.01
N ALA A 351 14.54 27.44 -2.26
CA ALA A 351 15.31 26.43 -2.98
C ALA A 351 15.35 25.09 -2.20
N LEU A 352 15.61 25.10 -0.90
CA LEU A 352 15.57 23.91 -0.04
C LEU A 352 14.19 23.26 -0.05
N ALA A 353 13.11 24.03 -0.03
CA ALA A 353 11.74 23.54 -0.15
C ALA A 353 11.53 22.85 -1.51
N ALA A 354 11.97 23.47 -2.61
CA ALA A 354 11.86 22.91 -3.95
C ALA A 354 12.64 21.58 -4.12
N PHE A 355 13.81 21.45 -3.48
CA PHE A 355 14.56 20.18 -3.47
C PHE A 355 13.87 19.08 -2.67
N ARG A 356 13.15 19.42 -1.59
CA ARG A 356 12.35 18.45 -0.80
C ARG A 356 11.10 17.99 -1.52
N GLU A 357 10.49 18.87 -2.31
CA GLU A 357 9.24 18.58 -3.05
C GLU A 357 9.47 17.56 -4.16
N ARG A 358 10.51 17.77 -4.99
CA ARG A 358 10.83 16.86 -6.11
C ARG A 358 12.33 16.84 -6.40
N PRO A 359 12.87 15.72 -6.92
CA PRO A 359 14.27 15.61 -7.31
C PRO A 359 14.63 16.66 -8.36
N VAL A 360 15.75 17.35 -8.15
CA VAL A 360 16.37 18.30 -9.09
C VAL A 360 17.60 17.66 -9.73
N ARG A 361 17.72 17.72 -11.05
CA ARG A 361 18.86 17.16 -11.80
C ARG A 361 19.90 18.20 -12.16
N LEU A 362 19.48 19.44 -12.38
CA LEU A 362 20.34 20.58 -12.68
C LEU A 362 19.86 21.79 -11.89
N CYS A 363 20.77 22.48 -11.20
CA CYS A 363 20.45 23.69 -10.46
C CYS A 363 21.40 24.82 -10.92
N PHE A 364 20.82 25.89 -11.46
CA PHE A 364 21.52 27.16 -11.65
C PHE A 364 21.35 28.02 -10.41
N LEU A 365 22.44 28.41 -9.77
CA LEU A 365 22.42 29.00 -8.42
C LEU A 365 23.14 30.36 -8.40
N ASP A 366 22.43 31.42 -8.03
CA ASP A 366 23.09 32.65 -7.65
C ASP A 366 23.85 32.49 -6.31
N LEU A 367 25.02 33.12 -6.22
CA LEU A 367 25.81 33.12 -5.00
C LEU A 367 25.33 34.14 -3.96
N HIS A 368 24.55 35.14 -4.38
CA HIS A 368 24.00 36.19 -3.51
C HIS A 368 22.49 36.05 -3.42
N LEU A 369 22.00 35.44 -2.35
CA LEU A 369 20.57 35.31 -2.05
C LEU A 369 20.22 36.19 -0.85
N PRO A 370 18.94 36.60 -0.70
CA PRO A 370 18.54 37.53 0.35
C PRO A 370 18.65 37.00 1.77
N ASP A 371 18.59 35.67 1.94
CA ASP A 371 18.51 34.96 3.23
C ASP A 371 19.79 34.18 3.57
N MET A 372 20.56 33.78 2.58
CA MET A 372 21.82 33.03 2.78
C MET A 372 22.75 33.17 1.57
N THR A 373 24.02 32.78 1.70
CA THR A 373 24.90 32.71 0.51
C THR A 373 24.62 31.43 -0.29
N GLY A 374 24.84 31.45 -1.62
CA GLY A 374 24.73 30.26 -2.46
C GLY A 374 25.70 29.15 -2.02
N ILE A 375 26.82 29.50 -1.38
CA ILE A 375 27.77 28.53 -0.80
C ILE A 375 27.15 27.83 0.41
N ASP A 376 26.49 28.56 1.31
CA ASP A 376 25.77 27.99 2.46
C ASP A 376 24.68 27.05 2.01
N LEU A 377 23.93 27.42 0.97
CA LEU A 377 22.94 26.55 0.38
C LEU A 377 23.52 25.21 -0.16
N CYS A 378 24.68 25.31 -0.85
CA CYS A 378 25.40 24.12 -1.31
C CYS A 378 25.82 23.20 -0.17
N LEU A 379 26.30 23.76 0.95
CA LEU A 379 26.69 23.00 2.13
C LEU A 379 25.46 22.29 2.77
N GLN A 380 24.36 22.99 2.90
CA GLN A 380 23.11 22.39 3.45
C GLN A 380 22.56 21.29 2.54
N LEU A 381 22.53 21.48 1.23
CA LEU A 381 22.08 20.48 0.27
C LEU A 381 22.92 19.19 0.33
N ARG A 382 24.23 19.32 0.51
CA ARG A 382 25.13 18.17 0.69
C ARG A 382 24.92 17.45 2.01
N GLY A 383 24.76 18.20 3.09
CA GLY A 383 24.52 17.64 4.43
C GLY A 383 23.22 16.87 4.55
N THR A 384 22.25 17.15 3.68
CA THR A 384 20.92 16.52 3.68
C THR A 384 20.72 15.47 2.58
N HIS A 385 21.73 15.16 1.78
CA HIS A 385 21.64 14.23 0.63
C HIS A 385 20.61 14.60 -0.46
N LEU A 386 19.98 15.77 -0.37
CA LEU A 386 18.94 16.22 -1.31
C LEU A 386 19.47 16.47 -2.73
N ALA A 387 20.76 16.76 -2.87
CA ALA A 387 21.39 17.08 -4.16
C ALA A 387 22.40 16.02 -4.64
N GLU A 388 22.38 14.79 -4.13
CA GLU A 388 23.35 13.73 -4.52
C GLU A 388 23.43 13.48 -6.04
N LYS A 389 22.30 13.61 -6.74
CA LYS A 389 22.20 13.41 -8.18
C LYS A 389 22.01 14.71 -8.96
N CYS A 390 22.20 15.87 -8.31
CA CYS A 390 22.02 17.19 -8.90
C CYS A 390 23.35 17.78 -9.32
N ARG A 391 23.42 18.26 -10.56
CA ARG A 391 24.54 19.12 -11.02
C ARG A 391 24.21 20.56 -10.62
N ILE A 392 24.98 21.11 -9.68
CA ILE A 392 24.83 22.50 -9.28
C ILE A 392 25.85 23.35 -10.08
N VAL A 393 25.37 24.42 -10.70
CA VAL A 393 26.13 25.34 -11.52
C VAL A 393 25.93 26.77 -10.98
N PRO A 394 26.91 27.32 -10.27
CA PRO A 394 26.84 28.72 -9.83
C PRO A 394 26.82 29.70 -11.01
N VAL A 395 25.92 30.70 -10.91
CA VAL A 395 25.74 31.77 -11.89
C VAL A 395 25.83 33.11 -11.14
N SER A 396 26.90 33.86 -11.28
CA SER A 396 27.08 35.13 -10.52
C SER A 396 27.64 36.23 -11.36
N GLY A 397 27.27 37.48 -11.04
CA GLY A 397 27.79 38.69 -11.69
C GLY A 397 29.21 39.06 -11.27
N THR A 398 29.59 38.73 -10.03
CA THR A 398 30.91 38.97 -9.44
C THR A 398 31.23 37.82 -8.50
N ALA A 399 32.20 36.98 -8.87
CA ALA A 399 32.71 35.97 -7.94
C ALA A 399 34.14 36.39 -7.55
N GLU A 400 34.37 36.60 -6.28
CA GLU A 400 35.70 36.87 -5.75
C GLU A 400 36.61 35.63 -5.87
N ALA A 401 37.92 35.84 -5.86
CA ALA A 401 38.86 34.71 -5.93
C ALA A 401 38.71 33.73 -4.77
N HIS A 402 38.15 34.20 -3.65
CA HIS A 402 37.82 33.36 -2.47
C HIS A 402 36.65 32.42 -2.75
N ASP A 403 35.57 32.92 -3.32
CA ASP A 403 34.37 32.13 -3.65
C ASP A 403 34.69 31.01 -4.64
N ARG A 404 35.49 31.31 -5.66
CA ARG A 404 35.93 30.30 -6.65
C ARG A 404 36.73 29.17 -6.01
N ARG A 405 37.58 29.46 -5.01
CA ARG A 405 38.32 28.40 -4.29
C ARG A 405 37.41 27.53 -3.46
N LEU A 406 36.43 28.10 -2.75
CA LEU A 406 35.46 27.36 -1.97
C LEU A 406 34.56 26.48 -2.87
N LEU A 407 34.10 27.02 -3.99
CA LEU A 407 33.28 26.24 -4.95
C LEU A 407 34.08 25.05 -5.52
N LEU A 408 35.36 25.22 -5.83
CA LEU A 408 36.23 24.12 -6.27
C LEU A 408 36.43 23.06 -5.18
N GLN A 409 36.60 23.46 -3.92
CA GLN A 409 36.68 22.52 -2.78
C GLN A 409 35.39 21.76 -2.57
N LEU A 410 34.26 22.38 -2.89
CA LEU A 410 32.93 21.72 -2.94
C LEU A 410 32.73 20.88 -4.21
N GLY A 411 33.76 20.72 -5.07
CA GLY A 411 33.67 19.92 -6.30
C GLY A 411 32.78 20.53 -7.39
N LEU A 412 32.47 21.84 -7.29
CA LEU A 412 31.73 22.57 -8.31
C LEU A 412 32.72 23.13 -9.33
N THR A 413 32.95 22.37 -10.40
CA THR A 413 33.98 22.69 -11.40
C THR A 413 33.46 23.60 -12.52
N THR A 414 32.15 23.78 -12.64
CA THR A 414 31.51 24.64 -13.63
C THR A 414 30.95 25.87 -12.95
N PHE A 415 31.34 27.05 -13.44
CA PHE A 415 30.89 28.36 -12.98
C PHE A 415 30.57 29.25 -14.19
N ILE A 416 29.47 30.00 -14.14
CA ILE A 416 29.04 30.89 -15.22
C ILE A 416 28.98 32.34 -14.72
N GLU A 417 29.67 33.25 -15.44
CA GLU A 417 29.55 34.67 -15.18
C GLU A 417 28.39 35.29 -15.93
N LYS A 418 27.56 36.10 -15.22
CA LYS A 418 26.36 36.76 -15.78
C LYS A 418 26.67 37.75 -16.93
N ARG A 419 27.92 38.12 -17.14
CA ARG A 419 28.32 39.19 -18.07
C ARG A 419 28.82 38.77 -19.46
N THR A 420 29.12 37.48 -19.69
CA THR A 420 29.72 37.00 -20.94
C THR A 420 29.03 35.76 -21.47
N ASP A 421 28.46 35.86 -22.69
CA ASP A 421 27.84 34.72 -23.44
C ASP A 421 27.01 33.80 -22.56
N LEU A 422 26.10 34.38 -21.78
CA LEU A 422 25.23 33.65 -20.88
C LEU A 422 24.39 32.62 -21.62
N PRO A 423 23.75 32.94 -22.78
CA PRO A 423 22.97 31.94 -23.51
C PRO A 423 23.75 30.71 -23.98
N GLY A 424 24.96 30.95 -24.56
CA GLY A 424 25.80 29.86 -25.04
C GLY A 424 26.26 28.93 -23.91
N LYS A 425 26.63 29.48 -22.76
CA LYS A 425 27.13 28.71 -21.60
C LYS A 425 26.01 27.93 -20.93
N ILE A 426 24.84 28.55 -20.68
CA ILE A 426 23.66 27.89 -20.12
C ILE A 426 23.20 26.76 -21.04
N GLY A 427 23.03 27.06 -22.31
CA GLY A 427 22.61 26.07 -23.31
C GLY A 427 23.57 24.88 -23.41
N LYS A 428 24.89 25.12 -23.30
CA LYS A 428 25.88 24.03 -23.25
C LYS A 428 25.68 23.12 -22.03
N VAL A 429 25.55 23.69 -20.83
CA VAL A 429 25.35 22.93 -19.60
C VAL A 429 24.05 22.12 -19.62
N VAL A 430 22.96 22.71 -20.13
CA VAL A 430 21.67 22.03 -20.28
C VAL A 430 21.80 20.82 -21.19
N ARG A 431 22.39 20.98 -22.39
CA ARG A 431 22.61 19.87 -23.33
C ARG A 431 23.50 18.78 -22.74
N GLU A 432 24.66 19.12 -22.17
CA GLU A 432 25.55 18.16 -21.54
C GLU A 432 24.86 17.35 -20.44
N THR A 433 24.00 18.00 -19.62
CA THR A 433 23.29 17.34 -18.53
C THR A 433 22.19 16.42 -19.08
N ALA A 434 21.48 16.83 -20.13
CA ALA A 434 20.51 16.00 -20.82
C ALA A 434 21.15 14.75 -21.46
N ASP A 435 22.31 14.93 -22.12
CA ASP A 435 23.05 13.83 -22.74
C ASP A 435 23.57 12.83 -21.70
N MET A 436 24.07 13.30 -20.56
CA MET A 436 24.48 12.42 -19.44
C MET A 436 23.32 11.59 -18.89
N MET A 437 22.12 12.15 -18.82
CA MET A 437 20.93 11.39 -18.41
C MET A 437 20.55 10.33 -19.45
N ALA A 438 20.55 10.68 -20.72
CA ALA A 438 20.25 9.76 -21.80
C ALA A 438 21.20 8.55 -21.84
N HIS A 439 22.51 8.79 -21.64
CA HIS A 439 23.53 7.72 -21.60
C HIS A 439 23.39 6.81 -20.36
N ARG A 440 22.99 7.33 -19.20
CA ARG A 440 22.72 6.51 -18.01
C ARG A 440 21.50 5.63 -18.16
N ALA A 441 20.47 6.09 -18.86
CA ALA A 441 19.28 5.31 -19.17
C ALA A 441 19.56 4.12 -20.12
N ILE A 442 20.61 4.20 -20.96
CA ILE A 442 21.04 3.14 -21.87
C ILE A 442 21.99 2.14 -21.18
N GLY A 443 22.80 2.58 -20.22
CA GLY A 443 23.79 1.74 -19.53
C GLY A 443 23.26 0.95 -18.34
N SER A 444 21.99 1.15 -17.95
CA SER A 444 21.29 0.42 -16.88
C SER A 444 20.31 -0.64 -17.40
N ARG A 445 20.46 -1.02 -18.67
CA ARG A 445 19.70 -2.13 -19.31
C ARG A 445 20.47 -3.43 -19.34
#